data_ae97bcc3b74215dc4d5f575dbaf96702
#
_entry.id   ae97bcc3b74215dc4d5f575dbaf96702
#
_cell.length_a   1.000
_cell.length_b   1.000
_cell.length_c   1.000
_cell.angle_alpha   90.00
_cell.angle_beta   90.00
_cell.angle_gamma   90.00
#
_symmetry.space_group_name_H-M   'P 1'
#
loop_
_entity.id
_entity.type
_entity.pdbx_description
1 polymer ?
#
loop_
_entity_poly.entity_id
_entity_poly.type
_entity_poly.pdbx_seq_one_letter_code
_entity_poly.pdbx_strand_id
1 'polypeptide(L)'
;MTDLTPTLTTLLENFAGQSTLLESLFNSMTDMLFYIKDGDARYLSVNDTLVRRSGLSREHVIGKTGDQIFPSFGLSSYAHDKLVMSTQRPVVNRLRLYTIAGRRYWCLSTKYPIIGSCGETVGLIGISKDLPFAAERHESYKFLHAYTEKLESSGGMNMSVSEGAAGAGISLGTLERVTREVFALTPKQLSVKIRIEHACVLLDTTTLSITNIASSCGYADHSAFTRQFKSATHIKPMQYRARNLLL
;
A
#
# COMPACT_ATOMS: atom_id res chain seq x y z
N MET A 1 18.28 -30.71 -34.16
CA MET A 1 17.93 -29.31 -33.91
C MET A 1 17.37 -29.25 -32.49
N THR A 2 18.21 -28.86 -31.54
CA THR A 2 17.86 -28.67 -30.14
C THR A 2 16.97 -27.45 -30.03
N ASP A 3 15.78 -27.65 -29.47
CA ASP A 3 14.81 -26.59 -29.20
C ASP A 3 15.45 -25.59 -28.20
N LEU A 4 15.86 -24.44 -28.71
CA LEU A 4 16.55 -23.39 -27.96
C LEU A 4 15.58 -22.38 -27.32
N THR A 5 14.33 -22.79 -27.12
CA THR A 5 13.37 -21.91 -26.41
C THR A 5 13.73 -21.91 -24.91
N PRO A 6 14.29 -20.83 -24.35
CA PRO A 6 14.61 -20.78 -22.94
C PRO A 6 13.32 -20.96 -22.14
N THR A 7 13.35 -21.81 -21.13
CA THR A 7 12.25 -21.94 -20.18
C THR A 7 12.08 -20.62 -19.42
N LEU A 8 10.87 -20.32 -18.93
CA LEU A 8 10.62 -19.12 -18.10
C LEU A 8 11.60 -19.05 -16.92
N THR A 9 11.94 -20.19 -16.32
CA THR A 9 12.91 -20.29 -15.22
C THR A 9 14.29 -19.77 -15.65
N THR A 10 14.81 -20.23 -16.79
CA THR A 10 16.11 -19.79 -17.33
C THR A 10 16.10 -18.30 -17.66
N LEU A 11 14.99 -17.76 -18.19
CA LEU A 11 14.84 -16.33 -18.44
C LEU A 11 14.85 -15.53 -17.14
N LEU A 12 14.15 -16.00 -16.10
CA LEU A 12 14.11 -15.32 -14.80
C LEU A 12 15.46 -15.33 -14.08
N GLU A 13 16.21 -16.45 -14.17
CA GLU A 13 17.58 -16.55 -13.63
C GLU A 13 18.53 -15.57 -14.34
N ASN A 14 18.48 -15.51 -15.66
CA ASN A 14 19.25 -14.53 -16.42
C ASN A 14 18.84 -13.09 -16.13
N PHE A 15 17.56 -12.84 -15.92
CA PHE A 15 17.04 -11.52 -15.57
C PHE A 15 17.50 -11.08 -14.17
N ALA A 16 17.53 -11.97 -13.18
CA ALA A 16 18.02 -11.69 -11.84
C ALA A 16 19.51 -11.26 -11.82
N GLY A 17 20.31 -11.76 -12.76
CA GLY A 17 21.71 -11.34 -12.94
C GLY A 17 21.89 -9.98 -13.64
N GLN A 18 20.83 -9.39 -14.19
CA GLN A 18 20.88 -8.13 -14.95
C GLN A 18 20.26 -6.96 -14.16
N SER A 19 20.83 -6.60 -13.02
CA SER A 19 20.36 -5.47 -12.21
C SER A 19 20.24 -4.15 -13.00
N THR A 20 21.12 -3.94 -13.97
CA THR A 20 21.11 -2.77 -14.86
C THR A 20 19.88 -2.69 -15.76
N LEU A 21 19.33 -3.83 -16.18
CA LEU A 21 18.09 -3.88 -16.98
C LEU A 21 16.88 -3.41 -16.18
N LEU A 22 16.76 -3.87 -14.93
CA LEU A 22 15.72 -3.42 -14.01
C LEU A 22 15.82 -1.92 -13.73
N GLU A 23 17.03 -1.43 -13.44
CA GLU A 23 17.25 0.00 -13.22
C GLU A 23 16.88 0.82 -14.46
N SER A 24 17.28 0.39 -15.67
CA SER A 24 16.92 1.06 -16.91
C SER A 24 15.40 1.09 -17.14
N LEU A 25 14.72 -0.03 -16.87
CA LEU A 25 13.26 -0.10 -16.97
C LEU A 25 12.58 0.86 -16.01
N PHE A 26 12.99 0.90 -14.75
CA PHE A 26 12.39 1.79 -13.75
C PHE A 26 12.79 3.27 -13.96
N ASN A 27 13.93 3.55 -14.54
CA ASN A 27 14.34 4.91 -14.92
C ASN A 27 13.51 5.47 -16.09
N SER A 28 12.95 4.61 -16.94
CA SER A 28 12.01 5.03 -17.99
C SER A 28 10.67 5.54 -17.46
N MET A 29 10.31 5.21 -16.20
CA MET A 29 9.06 5.61 -15.56
C MET A 29 9.24 6.95 -14.83
N THR A 30 9.00 8.05 -15.54
CA THR A 30 9.29 9.41 -15.03
C THR A 30 8.24 9.98 -14.09
N ASP A 31 7.05 9.39 -14.04
CA ASP A 31 5.91 9.76 -13.17
C ASP A 31 5.77 8.88 -11.92
N MET A 32 6.68 7.94 -11.73
CA MET A 32 6.69 7.00 -10.60
C MET A 32 8.03 7.00 -9.88
N LEU A 33 7.97 6.96 -8.54
CA LEU A 33 9.11 6.59 -7.73
C LEU A 33 9.15 5.07 -7.65
N PHE A 34 10.34 4.51 -7.86
CA PHE A 34 10.61 3.09 -7.64
C PHE A 34 11.73 2.93 -6.62
N TYR A 35 11.61 1.92 -5.78
CA TYR A 35 12.62 1.62 -4.76
C TYR A 35 12.58 0.17 -4.31
N ILE A 36 13.75 -0.32 -3.90
CA ILE A 36 13.96 -1.54 -3.15
C ILE A 36 14.59 -1.16 -1.81
N LYS A 37 14.15 -1.77 -0.72
CA LYS A 37 14.65 -1.55 0.64
C LYS A 37 15.01 -2.86 1.30
N ASP A 38 15.99 -2.80 2.22
CA ASP A 38 16.36 -3.91 3.09
C ASP A 38 15.37 -4.14 4.25
N GLY A 39 15.67 -5.12 5.11
CA GLY A 39 14.88 -5.44 6.30
C GLY A 39 14.81 -4.33 7.34
N ASP A 40 15.69 -3.34 7.27
CA ASP A 40 15.68 -2.12 8.11
C ASP A 40 14.98 -0.94 7.43
N ALA A 41 14.29 -1.18 6.32
CA ALA A 41 13.61 -0.16 5.52
C ALA A 41 14.53 0.92 4.93
N ARG A 42 15.81 0.60 4.72
CA ARG A 42 16.79 1.48 4.08
C ARG A 42 16.80 1.25 2.58
N TYR A 43 16.90 2.30 1.79
CA TYR A 43 16.97 2.20 0.34
C TYR A 43 18.23 1.46 -0.10
N LEU A 44 18.06 0.39 -0.88
CA LEU A 44 19.11 -0.36 -1.56
C LEU A 44 19.20 0.04 -3.05
N SER A 45 18.06 0.28 -3.69
CA SER A 45 17.98 0.71 -5.07
C SER A 45 16.82 1.69 -5.24
N VAL A 46 17.00 2.67 -6.11
CA VAL A 46 16.02 3.72 -6.42
C VAL A 46 16.14 4.14 -7.88
N ASN A 47 15.04 4.56 -8.50
CA ASN A 47 15.10 5.13 -9.83
C ASN A 47 15.48 6.62 -9.81
N ASP A 48 15.83 7.15 -10.99
CA ASP A 48 16.23 8.56 -11.16
C ASP A 48 15.12 9.54 -10.76
N THR A 49 13.85 9.15 -10.90
CA THR A 49 12.73 9.98 -10.48
C THR A 49 12.72 10.20 -8.97
N LEU A 50 13.02 9.16 -8.17
CA LEU A 50 13.15 9.30 -6.73
C LEU A 50 14.35 10.19 -6.36
N VAL A 51 15.49 9.99 -7.01
CA VAL A 51 16.69 10.82 -6.81
C VAL A 51 16.40 12.29 -7.11
N ARG A 52 15.88 12.60 -8.30
CA ARG A 52 15.52 13.98 -8.67
C ARG A 52 14.53 14.60 -7.67
N ARG A 53 13.55 13.82 -7.22
CA ARG A 53 12.53 14.30 -6.30
C ARG A 53 13.07 14.54 -4.90
N SER A 54 14.00 13.73 -4.43
CA SER A 54 14.63 13.92 -3.12
C SER A 54 15.47 15.20 -3.05
N GLY A 55 15.97 15.69 -4.17
CA GLY A 55 16.95 16.79 -4.23
C GLY A 55 18.32 16.38 -3.72
N LEU A 56 18.57 15.10 -3.48
CA LEU A 56 19.82 14.53 -2.98
C LEU A 56 20.52 13.74 -4.10
N SER A 57 21.82 13.50 -3.95
CA SER A 57 22.49 12.53 -4.83
C SER A 57 22.06 11.10 -4.49
N ARG A 58 22.20 10.17 -5.44
CA ARG A 58 21.88 8.75 -5.24
C ARG A 58 22.62 8.17 -4.03
N GLU A 59 23.89 8.50 -3.86
CA GLU A 59 24.72 8.05 -2.75
C GLU A 59 24.20 8.51 -1.38
N HIS A 60 23.60 9.71 -1.32
CA HIS A 60 22.97 10.21 -0.10
C HIS A 60 21.59 9.62 0.17
N VAL A 61 20.93 9.06 -0.84
CA VAL A 61 19.64 8.37 -0.70
C VAL A 61 19.84 6.92 -0.23
N ILE A 62 20.78 6.21 -0.83
CA ILE A 62 21.07 4.81 -0.48
C ILE A 62 21.48 4.70 0.99
N GLY A 63 20.95 3.68 1.69
CA GLY A 63 21.16 3.45 3.11
C GLY A 63 20.31 4.32 4.05
N LYS A 64 19.51 5.26 3.52
CA LYS A 64 18.57 6.06 4.32
C LYS A 64 17.18 5.43 4.36
N THR A 65 16.41 5.74 5.40
CA THR A 65 14.98 5.40 5.46
C THR A 65 14.13 6.43 4.73
N GLY A 66 12.87 6.08 4.45
CA GLY A 66 11.95 7.00 3.78
C GLY A 66 11.73 8.32 4.54
N ASP A 67 11.67 8.28 5.85
CA ASP A 67 11.42 9.47 6.69
C ASP A 67 12.63 10.40 6.77
N GLN A 68 13.84 9.89 6.55
CA GLN A 68 15.06 10.70 6.46
C GLN A 68 15.15 11.48 5.14
N ILE A 69 14.50 10.96 4.09
CA ILE A 69 14.51 11.56 2.73
C ILE A 69 13.25 12.41 2.50
N PHE A 70 12.08 11.87 2.87
CA PHE A 70 10.77 12.46 2.61
C PHE A 70 9.96 12.55 3.90
N PRO A 71 10.07 13.65 4.66
CA PRO A 71 9.19 13.87 5.80
C PRO A 71 7.73 13.79 5.36
N SER A 72 6.95 12.92 6.02
CA SER A 72 5.54 12.69 5.70
C SER A 72 4.63 13.24 6.78
N PHE A 73 3.41 13.66 6.38
CA PHE A 73 2.32 13.91 7.31
C PHE A 73 1.56 12.60 7.56
N GLY A 74 1.22 12.32 8.83
CA GLY A 74 0.56 11.08 9.23
C GLY A 74 1.53 9.96 9.56
N LEU A 75 1.10 8.72 9.34
CA LEU A 75 1.93 7.55 9.62
C LEU A 75 3.21 7.59 8.79
N SER A 76 4.34 7.46 9.46
CA SER A 76 5.65 7.57 8.83
C SER A 76 5.83 6.52 7.71
N SER A 77 6.64 6.84 6.71
CA SER A 77 6.97 5.89 5.65
C SER A 77 7.67 4.65 6.23
N TYR A 78 8.53 4.87 7.24
CA TYR A 78 9.22 3.80 7.95
C TYR A 78 8.25 2.86 8.69
N ALA A 79 7.27 3.40 9.42
CA ALA A 79 6.27 2.58 10.10
C ALA A 79 5.45 1.73 9.13
N HIS A 80 5.10 2.30 7.96
CA HIS A 80 4.44 1.54 6.88
C HIS A 80 5.33 0.45 6.29
N ASP A 81 6.60 0.73 6.06
CA ASP A 81 7.54 -0.26 5.55
C ASP A 81 7.67 -1.43 6.54
N LYS A 82 7.82 -1.12 7.83
CA LYS A 82 7.87 -2.15 8.88
C LYS A 82 6.56 -2.95 8.97
N LEU A 83 5.39 -2.32 8.81
CA LEU A 83 4.11 -3.03 8.78
C LEU A 83 4.04 -4.01 7.61
N VAL A 84 4.41 -3.59 6.40
CA VAL A 84 4.46 -4.47 5.21
C VAL A 84 5.38 -5.67 5.46
N MET A 85 6.56 -5.42 6.03
CA MET A 85 7.55 -6.46 6.29
C MET A 85 7.12 -7.42 7.40
N SER A 86 6.59 -6.91 8.52
CA SER A 86 6.18 -7.74 9.66
C SER A 86 4.93 -8.57 9.40
N THR A 87 4.00 -8.04 8.60
CA THR A 87 2.77 -8.75 8.24
C THR A 87 2.90 -9.60 6.98
N GLN A 88 4.00 -9.46 6.24
CA GLN A 88 4.23 -10.06 4.91
C GLN A 88 3.11 -9.75 3.91
N ARG A 89 2.41 -8.62 4.08
CA ARG A 89 1.27 -8.22 3.26
C ARG A 89 1.58 -7.05 2.38
N PRO A 90 1.18 -7.12 1.12
CA PRO A 90 1.29 -5.96 0.26
C PRO A 90 0.34 -4.85 0.70
N VAL A 91 0.79 -3.62 0.54
CA VAL A 91 -0.05 -2.43 0.52
C VAL A 91 -0.22 -2.00 -0.92
N VAL A 92 -1.45 -1.82 -1.39
CA VAL A 92 -1.73 -1.52 -2.80
C VAL A 92 -2.55 -0.24 -2.92
N ASN A 93 -2.05 0.70 -3.73
CA ASN A 93 -2.73 1.97 -4.05
C ASN A 93 -3.14 2.78 -2.80
N ARG A 94 -2.26 2.85 -1.80
CA ARG A 94 -2.52 3.69 -0.63
C ARG A 94 -2.25 5.16 -0.95
N LEU A 95 -3.24 6.00 -0.71
CA LEU A 95 -3.11 7.44 -0.90
C LEU A 95 -2.16 8.03 0.17
N ARG A 96 -1.15 8.74 -0.29
CA ARG A 96 -0.14 9.37 0.57
C ARG A 96 0.11 10.81 0.16
N LEU A 97 0.42 11.63 1.14
CA LEU A 97 0.87 13.00 0.94
C LEU A 97 2.31 13.13 1.42
N TYR A 98 3.19 13.56 0.55
CA TYR A 98 4.57 13.90 0.87
C TYR A 98 4.83 15.38 0.67
N THR A 99 5.72 15.94 1.48
CA THR A 99 6.23 17.30 1.28
C THR A 99 7.71 17.22 0.93
N ILE A 100 8.07 17.79 -0.22
CA ILE A 100 9.44 17.81 -0.74
C ILE A 100 9.76 19.26 -1.12
N ALA A 101 10.82 19.83 -0.55
CA ALA A 101 11.20 21.23 -0.78
C ALA A 101 10.01 22.21 -0.68
N GLY A 102 9.15 22.04 0.32
CA GLY A 102 7.96 22.88 0.54
C GLY A 102 6.78 22.62 -0.40
N ARG A 103 6.92 21.72 -1.39
CA ARG A 103 5.84 21.32 -2.30
C ARG A 103 5.18 20.04 -1.82
N ARG A 104 3.86 19.96 -1.97
CA ARG A 104 3.05 18.79 -1.61
C ARG A 104 2.80 17.93 -2.83
N TYR A 105 3.01 16.61 -2.66
CA TYR A 105 2.81 15.60 -3.70
C TYR A 105 1.85 14.54 -3.18
N TRP A 106 0.72 14.39 -3.85
CA TRP A 106 -0.17 13.27 -3.65
C TRP A 106 0.29 12.11 -4.52
N CYS A 107 0.35 10.91 -3.95
CA CYS A 107 0.69 9.71 -4.69
C CYS A 107 -0.10 8.49 -4.19
N LEU A 108 -0.21 7.50 -5.05
CA LEU A 108 -0.65 6.15 -4.69
C LEU A 108 0.60 5.29 -4.47
N SER A 109 0.77 4.82 -3.24
CA SER A 109 1.89 3.96 -2.87
C SER A 109 1.48 2.49 -2.89
N THR A 110 2.29 1.67 -3.55
CA THR A 110 2.16 0.21 -3.57
C THR A 110 3.48 -0.39 -3.11
N LYS A 111 3.41 -1.34 -2.17
CA LYS A 111 4.57 -1.99 -1.56
C LYS A 111 4.33 -3.48 -1.44
N TYR A 112 5.32 -4.28 -1.81
CA TYR A 112 5.33 -5.73 -1.63
C TYR A 112 6.50 -6.15 -0.76
N PRO A 113 6.31 -7.08 0.20
CA PRO A 113 7.43 -7.67 0.93
C PRO A 113 8.25 -8.56 -0.01
N ILE A 114 9.55 -8.60 0.18
CA ILE A 114 10.44 -9.57 -0.47
C ILE A 114 10.69 -10.68 0.53
N ILE A 115 10.26 -11.89 0.15
CA ILE A 115 10.37 -13.07 1.00
C ILE A 115 11.62 -13.87 0.61
N GLY A 116 12.46 -14.16 1.56
CA GLY A 116 13.64 -15.00 1.40
C GLY A 116 13.28 -16.47 1.26
N SER A 117 14.29 -17.29 0.97
CA SER A 117 14.12 -18.73 0.73
C SER A 117 13.63 -19.53 1.94
N CYS A 118 13.84 -19.01 3.16
CA CYS A 118 13.38 -19.64 4.41
C CYS A 118 12.05 -19.04 4.92
N GLY A 119 11.34 -18.23 4.10
CA GLY A 119 10.07 -17.61 4.46
C GLY A 119 10.18 -16.31 5.27
N GLU A 120 11.37 -15.88 5.61
CA GLU A 120 11.64 -14.60 6.29
C GLU A 120 11.47 -13.41 5.34
N THR A 121 11.14 -12.25 5.87
CA THR A 121 11.12 -11.02 5.08
C THR A 121 12.52 -10.40 5.05
N VAL A 122 13.12 -10.34 3.86
CA VAL A 122 14.47 -9.79 3.64
C VAL A 122 14.44 -8.30 3.23
N GLY A 123 13.27 -7.79 2.88
CA GLY A 123 13.11 -6.40 2.47
C GLY A 123 11.76 -6.13 1.85
N LEU A 124 11.66 -5.05 1.11
CA LEU A 124 10.47 -4.71 0.32
C LEU A 124 10.81 -4.05 -1.00
N ILE A 125 9.91 -4.19 -1.97
CA ILE A 125 9.92 -3.45 -3.21
C ILE A 125 8.68 -2.55 -3.26
N GLY A 126 8.82 -1.33 -3.76
CA GLY A 126 7.71 -0.40 -3.82
C GLY A 126 7.76 0.58 -4.97
N ILE A 127 6.57 1.04 -5.32
CA ILE A 127 6.35 2.14 -6.24
C ILE A 127 5.46 3.19 -5.60
N SER A 128 5.64 4.44 -5.98
CA SER A 128 4.73 5.53 -5.64
C SER A 128 4.42 6.32 -6.90
N LYS A 129 3.19 6.19 -7.38
CA LYS A 129 2.70 6.88 -8.58
C LYS A 129 2.13 8.22 -8.20
N ASP A 130 2.65 9.28 -8.82
CA ASP A 130 2.13 10.62 -8.58
C ASP A 130 0.72 10.80 -9.09
N LEU A 131 -0.06 11.54 -8.33
CA LEU A 131 -1.36 12.04 -8.77
C LEU A 131 -1.18 13.46 -9.32
N PRO A 132 -1.88 13.80 -10.42
CA PRO A 132 -1.79 15.13 -11.01
C PRO A 132 -2.09 16.23 -10.01
N PHE A 133 -1.21 17.21 -9.89
CA PHE A 133 -1.42 18.37 -9.06
C PHE A 133 -2.17 19.45 -9.87
N ALA A 134 -3.49 19.52 -9.69
CA ALA A 134 -4.27 20.74 -9.98
C ALA A 134 -4.75 21.31 -8.64
N ALA A 135 -4.79 22.63 -8.51
CA ALA A 135 -5.21 23.28 -7.26
C ALA A 135 -6.59 22.77 -6.77
N GLU A 136 -7.53 22.61 -7.69
CA GLU A 136 -8.87 22.06 -7.43
C GLU A 136 -8.84 20.59 -6.97
N ARG A 137 -7.93 19.78 -7.51
CA ARG A 137 -7.78 18.37 -7.13
C ARG A 137 -7.07 18.21 -5.78
N HIS A 138 -6.21 19.17 -5.41
CA HIS A 138 -5.52 19.13 -4.12
C HIS A 138 -6.50 19.11 -2.95
N GLU A 139 -7.52 19.97 -2.95
CA GLU A 139 -8.55 19.97 -1.92
C GLU A 139 -9.35 18.65 -1.93
N SER A 140 -9.72 18.16 -3.11
CA SER A 140 -10.40 16.85 -3.23
C SER A 140 -9.57 15.70 -2.65
N TYR A 141 -8.26 15.71 -2.87
CA TYR A 141 -7.36 14.68 -2.31
C TYR A 141 -7.20 14.82 -0.80
N LYS A 142 -7.19 16.04 -0.25
CA LYS A 142 -7.22 16.25 1.21
C LYS A 142 -8.46 15.64 1.84
N PHE A 143 -9.63 15.90 1.26
CA PHE A 143 -10.88 15.34 1.76
C PHE A 143 -10.89 13.81 1.66
N LEU A 144 -10.39 13.26 0.55
CA LEU A 144 -10.30 11.82 0.38
C LEU A 144 -9.32 11.18 1.37
N HIS A 145 -8.19 11.83 1.64
CA HIS A 145 -7.24 11.39 2.65
C HIS A 145 -7.87 11.42 4.05
N ALA A 146 -8.53 12.53 4.42
CA ALA A 146 -9.24 12.64 5.69
C ALA A 146 -10.32 11.55 5.83
N TYR A 147 -11.04 11.23 4.76
CA TYR A 147 -12.03 10.16 4.74
C TYR A 147 -11.39 8.78 4.97
N THR A 148 -10.28 8.47 4.29
CA THR A 148 -9.59 7.18 4.46
C THR A 148 -8.95 7.04 5.84
N GLU A 149 -8.30 8.08 6.36
CA GLU A 149 -7.75 8.12 7.73
C GLU A 149 -8.84 7.88 8.77
N LYS A 150 -10.01 8.50 8.58
CA LYS A 150 -11.13 8.31 9.49
C LYS A 150 -11.70 6.89 9.43
N LEU A 151 -11.77 6.26 8.25
CA LEU A 151 -12.14 4.86 8.11
C LEU A 151 -11.17 3.91 8.82
N GLU A 152 -9.88 4.22 8.81
CA GLU A 152 -8.83 3.41 9.44
C GLU A 152 -8.74 3.61 10.97
N SER A 153 -9.34 4.68 11.52
CA SER A 153 -9.34 4.94 12.96
C SER A 153 -10.27 3.98 13.71
N SER A 154 -9.98 3.76 15.00
CA SER A 154 -10.81 2.93 15.90
C SER A 154 -12.21 3.53 16.06
N GLY A 155 -13.21 3.10 15.46
CA GLY A 155 -14.58 3.64 15.42
C GLY A 155 -15.03 4.06 14.03
N GLY A 156 -14.12 4.38 13.13
CA GLY A 156 -14.43 4.71 11.73
C GLY A 156 -14.95 3.52 10.93
N MET A 157 -14.64 2.31 11.37
CA MET A 157 -15.11 1.09 10.70
C MET A 157 -16.64 0.91 10.69
N ASN A 158 -17.37 1.53 11.65
CA ASN A 158 -18.83 1.52 11.69
C ASN A 158 -19.47 2.69 10.93
N MET A 159 -18.67 3.65 10.46
CA MET A 159 -19.15 4.86 9.83
C MET A 159 -19.82 4.55 8.48
N SER A 160 -21.00 5.12 8.26
CA SER A 160 -21.64 5.11 6.95
C SER A 160 -20.88 6.00 5.96
N VAL A 161 -21.09 5.76 4.67
CA VAL A 161 -20.47 6.60 3.61
C VAL A 161 -20.91 8.07 3.74
N SER A 162 -22.17 8.31 4.11
CA SER A 162 -22.74 9.66 4.32
C SER A 162 -22.09 10.38 5.48
N GLU A 163 -21.93 9.70 6.62
CA GLU A 163 -21.24 10.25 7.80
C GLU A 163 -19.76 10.55 7.48
N GLY A 164 -19.14 9.68 6.72
CA GLY A 164 -17.76 9.86 6.28
C GLY A 164 -17.59 11.07 5.35
N ALA A 165 -18.49 11.27 4.40
CA ALA A 165 -18.50 12.43 3.52
C ALA A 165 -18.71 13.73 4.33
N ALA A 166 -19.73 13.75 5.21
CA ALA A 166 -20.01 14.88 6.08
C ALA A 166 -18.81 15.21 7.01
N GLY A 167 -18.21 14.18 7.60
CA GLY A 167 -17.02 14.32 8.45
C GLY A 167 -15.77 14.78 7.71
N ALA A 168 -15.69 14.56 6.40
CA ALA A 168 -14.66 15.09 5.53
C ALA A 168 -15.01 16.47 4.93
N GLY A 169 -16.19 17.02 5.24
CA GLY A 169 -16.61 18.34 4.77
C GLY A 169 -17.00 18.41 3.30
N ILE A 170 -17.41 17.29 2.69
CA ILE A 170 -17.79 17.21 1.28
C ILE A 170 -19.14 16.52 1.07
N SER A 171 -19.76 16.80 -0.09
CA SER A 171 -20.97 16.09 -0.50
C SER A 171 -20.69 14.63 -0.86
N LEU A 172 -21.71 13.79 -0.74
CA LEU A 172 -21.62 12.38 -1.16
C LEU A 172 -21.23 12.25 -2.65
N GLY A 173 -21.80 13.08 -3.52
CA GLY A 173 -21.46 13.08 -4.94
C GLY A 173 -19.99 13.46 -5.21
N THR A 174 -19.45 14.42 -4.44
CA THR A 174 -18.01 14.75 -4.50
C THR A 174 -17.16 13.57 -4.06
N LEU A 175 -17.51 12.91 -2.95
CA LEU A 175 -16.80 11.73 -2.48
C LEU A 175 -16.83 10.60 -3.51
N GLU A 176 -17.98 10.33 -4.12
CA GLU A 176 -18.12 9.30 -5.16
C GLU A 176 -17.25 9.59 -6.38
N ARG A 177 -17.28 10.83 -6.87
CA ARG A 177 -16.46 11.24 -8.01
C ARG A 177 -14.97 11.08 -7.73
N VAL A 178 -14.48 11.61 -6.60
CA VAL A 178 -13.04 11.59 -6.27
C VAL A 178 -12.57 10.17 -5.96
N THR A 179 -13.37 9.36 -5.28
CA THR A 179 -13.02 7.96 -5.00
C THR A 179 -12.91 7.13 -6.28
N ARG A 180 -13.82 7.33 -7.24
CA ARG A 180 -13.74 6.67 -8.57
C ARG A 180 -12.53 7.14 -9.36
N GLU A 181 -12.23 8.44 -9.34
CA GLU A 181 -11.11 9.03 -10.06
C GLU A 181 -9.76 8.51 -9.54
N VAL A 182 -9.60 8.44 -8.21
CA VAL A 182 -8.32 8.07 -7.57
C VAL A 182 -8.12 6.56 -7.47
N PHE A 183 -9.16 5.82 -7.07
CA PHE A 183 -9.03 4.38 -6.76
C PHE A 183 -9.75 3.47 -7.75
N ALA A 184 -10.52 4.02 -8.70
CA ALA A 184 -11.45 3.27 -9.55
C ALA A 184 -12.50 2.46 -8.76
N LEU A 185 -12.82 2.91 -7.53
CA LEU A 185 -13.76 2.28 -6.60
C LEU A 185 -14.88 3.26 -6.23
N THR A 186 -16.04 2.74 -5.86
CA THR A 186 -17.04 3.53 -5.13
C THR A 186 -16.60 3.71 -3.66
N PRO A 187 -17.11 4.73 -2.94
CA PRO A 187 -16.82 4.88 -1.50
C PRO A 187 -17.17 3.65 -0.66
N LYS A 188 -18.27 2.95 -1.02
CA LYS A 188 -18.66 1.71 -0.35
C LYS A 188 -17.64 0.58 -0.60
N GLN A 189 -17.16 0.43 -1.84
CA GLN A 189 -16.13 -0.55 -2.18
C GLN A 189 -14.81 -0.23 -1.47
N LEU A 190 -14.42 1.06 -1.40
CA LEU A 190 -13.23 1.48 -0.65
C LEU A 190 -13.35 1.17 0.84
N SER A 191 -14.51 1.47 1.46
CA SER A 191 -14.75 1.13 2.87
C SER A 191 -14.65 -0.38 3.11
N VAL A 192 -15.24 -1.20 2.23
CA VAL A 192 -15.13 -2.67 2.33
C VAL A 192 -13.68 -3.12 2.21
N LYS A 193 -12.92 -2.58 1.24
CA LYS A 193 -11.49 -2.89 1.06
C LYS A 193 -10.71 -2.61 2.35
N ILE A 194 -10.85 -1.41 2.92
CA ILE A 194 -10.16 -1.00 4.16
C ILE A 194 -10.54 -1.91 5.34
N ARG A 195 -11.83 -2.24 5.50
CA ARG A 195 -12.31 -3.17 6.55
C ARG A 195 -11.69 -4.57 6.42
N ILE A 196 -11.60 -5.09 5.21
CA ILE A 196 -11.00 -6.41 4.95
C ILE A 196 -9.48 -6.37 5.19
N GLU A 197 -8.78 -5.33 4.75
CA GLU A 197 -7.36 -5.15 5.03
C GLU A 197 -7.09 -5.10 6.54
N HIS A 198 -7.91 -4.37 7.30
CA HIS A 198 -7.82 -4.34 8.76
C HIS A 198 -8.10 -5.71 9.39
N ALA A 199 -9.13 -6.42 8.92
CA ALA A 199 -9.44 -7.78 9.38
C ALA A 199 -8.26 -8.74 9.13
N CYS A 200 -7.62 -8.61 7.99
CA CYS A 200 -6.44 -9.37 7.66
C CYS A 200 -5.30 -9.12 8.66
N VAL A 201 -5.02 -7.87 9.01
CA VAL A 201 -4.01 -7.53 10.03
C VAL A 201 -4.38 -8.17 11.38
N LEU A 202 -5.65 -8.06 11.83
CA LEU A 202 -6.07 -8.66 13.10
C LEU A 202 -5.99 -10.19 13.10
N LEU A 203 -6.29 -10.83 11.97
CA LEU A 203 -6.17 -12.29 11.83
C LEU A 203 -4.72 -12.77 11.96
N ASP A 204 -3.75 -11.95 11.53
CA ASP A 204 -2.32 -12.29 11.58
C ASP A 204 -1.67 -11.98 12.91
N THR A 205 -2.07 -10.86 13.52
CA THR A 205 -1.34 -10.29 14.66
C THR A 205 -2.01 -10.57 16.01
N THR A 206 -3.23 -11.16 16.01
CA THR A 206 -3.98 -11.39 17.24
C THR A 206 -4.62 -12.77 17.31
N THR A 207 -4.93 -13.20 18.54
CA THR A 207 -5.71 -14.41 18.82
C THR A 207 -7.22 -14.15 18.97
N LEU A 208 -7.70 -12.94 18.66
CA LEU A 208 -9.12 -12.57 18.74
C LEU A 208 -9.99 -13.56 17.98
N SER A 209 -11.18 -13.84 18.51
CA SER A 209 -12.18 -14.66 17.81
C SER A 209 -12.60 -14.00 16.49
N ILE A 210 -13.00 -14.81 15.52
CA ILE A 210 -13.48 -14.28 14.22
C ILE A 210 -14.67 -13.33 14.41
N THR A 211 -15.53 -13.60 15.41
CA THR A 211 -16.66 -12.72 15.75
C THR A 211 -16.16 -11.36 16.25
N ASN A 212 -15.16 -11.34 17.15
CA ASN A 212 -14.60 -10.10 17.66
C ASN A 212 -13.92 -9.29 16.54
N ILE A 213 -13.20 -9.96 15.64
CA ILE A 213 -12.60 -9.31 14.47
C ILE A 213 -13.69 -8.73 13.56
N ALA A 214 -14.77 -9.47 13.28
CA ALA A 214 -15.88 -8.96 12.49
C ALA A 214 -16.45 -7.67 13.10
N SER A 215 -16.73 -7.68 14.40
CA SER A 215 -17.24 -6.49 15.12
C SER A 215 -16.23 -5.33 15.07
N SER A 216 -14.95 -5.57 15.31
CA SER A 216 -13.89 -4.55 15.23
C SER A 216 -13.75 -3.96 13.82
N CYS A 217 -14.11 -4.71 12.79
CA CYS A 217 -14.12 -4.26 11.39
C CYS A 217 -15.45 -3.66 10.94
N GLY A 218 -16.38 -3.39 11.87
CA GLY A 218 -17.66 -2.73 11.58
C GLY A 218 -18.70 -3.62 10.91
N TYR A 219 -18.68 -4.93 11.18
CA TYR A 219 -19.70 -5.85 10.72
C TYR A 219 -20.66 -6.18 11.86
N ALA A 220 -21.94 -5.99 11.60
CA ALA A 220 -22.99 -6.30 12.58
C ALA A 220 -23.16 -7.82 12.79
N ASP A 221 -22.85 -8.64 11.75
CA ASP A 221 -22.95 -10.09 11.84
C ASP A 221 -21.75 -10.79 11.18
N HIS A 222 -21.42 -11.96 11.74
CA HIS A 222 -20.33 -12.82 11.30
C HIS A 222 -20.51 -13.37 9.87
N SER A 223 -21.76 -13.56 9.43
CA SER A 223 -22.06 -14.15 8.12
C SER A 223 -21.78 -13.15 7.01
N ALA A 224 -22.17 -11.87 7.19
CA ALA A 224 -21.85 -10.79 6.27
C ALA A 224 -20.34 -10.58 6.16
N PHE A 225 -19.65 -10.56 7.31
CA PHE A 225 -18.19 -10.51 7.34
C PHE A 225 -17.55 -11.65 6.54
N THR A 226 -17.93 -12.88 6.85
CA THR A 226 -17.34 -14.07 6.21
C THR A 226 -17.57 -14.09 4.71
N ARG A 227 -18.76 -13.68 4.23
CA ARG A 227 -19.04 -13.57 2.79
C ARG A 227 -18.16 -12.51 2.12
N GLN A 228 -18.08 -11.31 2.70
CA GLN A 228 -17.27 -10.24 2.12
C GLN A 228 -15.77 -10.55 2.18
N PHE A 229 -15.30 -11.12 3.29
CA PHE A 229 -13.90 -11.54 3.43
C PHE A 229 -13.55 -12.60 2.38
N LYS A 230 -14.40 -13.66 2.23
CA LYS A 230 -14.17 -14.68 1.20
C LYS A 230 -14.22 -14.12 -0.23
N SER A 231 -15.13 -13.17 -0.48
CA SER A 231 -15.20 -12.50 -1.79
C SER A 231 -13.92 -11.73 -2.12
N ALA A 232 -13.33 -11.08 -1.13
CA ALA A 232 -12.13 -10.26 -1.33
C ALA A 232 -10.81 -11.06 -1.32
N THR A 233 -10.75 -12.15 -0.53
CA THR A 233 -9.51 -12.91 -0.30
C THR A 233 -9.53 -14.32 -0.89
N HIS A 234 -10.67 -14.75 -1.46
CA HIS A 234 -10.96 -16.09 -2.01
C HIS A 234 -10.97 -17.24 -0.99
N ILE A 235 -10.69 -16.97 0.30
CA ILE A 235 -10.69 -17.96 1.38
C ILE A 235 -11.46 -17.46 2.61
N LYS A 236 -11.91 -18.38 3.47
CA LYS A 236 -12.62 -18.00 4.72
C LYS A 236 -11.64 -17.44 5.76
N PRO A 237 -12.09 -16.56 6.70
CA PRO A 237 -11.24 -15.98 7.73
C PRO A 237 -10.44 -17.00 8.56
N MET A 238 -11.06 -18.12 8.96
CA MET A 238 -10.37 -19.18 9.69
C MET A 238 -9.27 -19.86 8.87
N GLN A 239 -9.58 -20.16 7.60
CA GLN A 239 -8.58 -20.74 6.68
C GLN A 239 -7.41 -19.79 6.44
N TYR A 240 -7.73 -18.49 6.37
CA TYR A 240 -6.75 -17.44 6.23
C TYR A 240 -5.80 -17.39 7.43
N ARG A 241 -6.32 -17.40 8.67
CA ARG A 241 -5.52 -17.46 9.90
C ARG A 241 -4.66 -18.73 9.96
N ALA A 242 -5.23 -19.88 9.62
CA ALA A 242 -4.51 -21.17 9.68
C ALA A 242 -3.31 -21.23 8.73
N ARG A 243 -3.35 -20.54 7.57
CA ARG A 243 -2.21 -20.48 6.64
C ARG A 243 -1.00 -19.78 7.25
N ASN A 244 -1.22 -18.76 8.08
CA ASN A 244 -0.16 -17.96 8.67
C ASN A 244 0.40 -18.56 9.98
N LEU A 245 -0.26 -19.57 10.54
CA LEU A 245 0.27 -20.35 11.68
C LEU A 245 1.18 -21.52 11.22
N LEU A 246 1.25 -21.76 9.91
CA LEU A 246 2.05 -22.83 9.30
C LEU A 246 3.32 -22.29 8.61
N LEU A 247 3.57 -20.99 8.68
CA LEU A 247 4.78 -20.29 8.25
C LEU A 247 5.55 -19.76 9.46
#